data_bfb882da216b8f2dcc63c17e429734ed
#
_entry.id   bfb882da216b8f2dcc63c17e429734ed
#
_cell.length_a   1.000
_cell.length_b   1.000
_cell.length_c   1.000
_cell.angle_alpha   90.00
_cell.angle_beta   90.00
_cell.angle_gamma   90.00
#
_symmetry.space_group_name_H-M   'P 1'
#
loop_
_entity.id
_entity.type
_entity.pdbx_description
1 polymer ?
#
loop_
_entity_poly.entity_id
_entity_poly.type
_entity_poly.pdbx_seq_one_letter_code
_entity_poly.pdbx_strand_id
1 'polypeptide(L)'
;HKLESRIKELHDSIIEYAGKDFNINSPKQLGPVLFEDMALLGGKKTKTGYSTSADVLEKIKNVHPIINDILEYRQLSKLNSTYAIGLGSFISSDGRIHGTFNQTITATGRISSTDPNLQNIPMRMELGRLIRKAFIPQDGFVFVDADYSQVELRVLAHLSDDSVMKNAFQNNIDIHSTTASEVFGVPIDEVTPLQRRHAKAVNFGIVYGISAFGLSEDLGISRKEASDFIEKYYDTYKSIKTYLDGQVKFAKENGYVKTMFGRIR
;
A
#
# COMPACT_ATOMS: atom_id res chain seq x y z
N HIS A 1 8.60 26.53 -0.54
CA HIS A 1 8.43 27.38 0.66
C HIS A 1 7.53 26.73 1.75
N LYS A 2 6.23 26.43 1.49
CA LYS A 2 5.33 25.86 2.51
C LYS A 2 5.83 24.52 3.08
N LEU A 3 6.29 23.62 2.21
CA LEU A 3 6.88 22.34 2.61
C LEU A 3 8.14 22.53 3.48
N GLU A 4 9.04 23.39 3.03
CA GLU A 4 10.30 23.64 3.72
C GLU A 4 10.07 24.28 5.10
N SER A 5 9.13 25.23 5.21
CA SER A 5 8.74 25.82 6.50
C SER A 5 8.26 24.74 7.47
N ARG A 6 7.34 23.89 7.02
CA ARG A 6 6.79 22.83 7.88
C ARG A 6 7.83 21.76 8.24
N ILE A 7 8.69 21.37 7.31
CA ILE A 7 9.82 20.46 7.58
C ILE A 7 10.75 21.04 8.65
N LYS A 8 11.03 22.36 8.56
CA LYS A 8 11.87 23.04 9.56
C LYS A 8 11.21 23.07 10.94
N GLU A 9 9.93 23.43 11.04
CA GLU A 9 9.19 23.41 12.29
C GLU A 9 9.22 22.03 12.95
N LEU A 10 8.97 20.96 12.18
CA LEU A 10 9.02 19.59 12.68
C LEU A 10 10.42 19.16 13.10
N HIS A 11 11.44 19.56 12.33
CA HIS A 11 12.84 19.32 12.70
C HIS A 11 13.15 19.95 14.07
N ASP A 12 12.85 21.24 14.23
CA ASP A 12 13.14 21.99 15.44
C ASP A 12 12.39 21.37 16.65
N SER A 13 11.12 20.99 16.50
CA SER A 13 10.32 20.28 17.51
C SER A 13 10.92 18.93 17.90
N ILE A 14 11.36 18.12 16.90
CA ILE A 14 11.98 16.82 17.17
C ILE A 14 13.29 16.96 17.95
N ILE A 15 14.14 17.92 17.56
CA ILE A 15 15.41 18.19 18.24
C ILE A 15 15.17 18.67 19.66
N GLU A 16 14.17 19.55 19.89
CA GLU A 16 13.75 19.99 21.20
C GLU A 16 13.32 18.83 22.11
N TYR A 17 12.44 17.93 21.61
CA TYR A 17 12.03 16.74 22.36
C TYR A 17 13.20 15.80 22.68
N ALA A 18 14.13 15.63 21.74
CA ALA A 18 15.27 14.74 21.90
C ALA A 18 16.37 15.32 22.80
N GLY A 19 16.40 16.66 22.99
CA GLY A 19 17.43 17.36 23.73
C GLY A 19 18.83 17.34 23.11
N LYS A 20 18.94 16.87 21.84
CA LYS A 20 20.21 16.80 21.10
C LYS A 20 19.97 16.79 19.60
N ASP A 21 20.98 17.24 18.85
CA ASP A 21 20.97 17.19 17.39
C ASP A 21 21.34 15.79 16.87
N PHE A 22 20.64 15.33 15.84
CA PHE A 22 20.89 14.05 15.17
C PHE A 22 20.21 14.00 13.80
N ASN A 23 20.62 13.06 12.96
CA ASN A 23 19.95 12.85 11.66
C ASN A 23 18.67 12.03 11.82
N ILE A 24 17.49 12.71 11.78
CA ILE A 24 16.16 12.12 11.91
C ILE A 24 15.88 11.05 10.85
N ASN A 25 16.50 11.16 9.65
CA ASN A 25 16.36 10.20 8.57
C ASN A 25 17.27 8.97 8.72
N SER A 26 18.18 8.96 9.69
CA SER A 26 19.08 7.84 9.96
C SER A 26 18.47 6.88 11.00
N PRO A 27 18.05 5.65 10.63
CA PRO A 27 17.56 4.68 11.61
C PRO A 27 18.59 4.37 12.72
N LYS A 28 19.90 4.41 12.37
CA LYS A 28 20.98 4.15 13.32
C LYS A 28 21.12 5.23 14.39
N GLN A 29 20.74 6.46 14.08
CA GLN A 29 20.77 7.58 15.05
C GLN A 29 19.43 7.71 15.76
N LEU A 30 18.31 7.63 15.01
CA LEU A 30 16.99 7.80 15.58
C LEU A 30 16.60 6.66 16.56
N GLY A 31 16.96 5.41 16.24
CA GLY A 31 16.63 4.28 17.12
C GLY A 31 17.12 4.42 18.55
N PRO A 32 18.42 4.65 18.79
CA PRO A 32 18.94 4.93 20.13
C PRO A 32 18.30 6.16 20.80
N VAL A 33 18.08 7.25 20.06
CA VAL A 33 17.41 8.44 20.62
C VAL A 33 16.04 8.09 21.19
N LEU A 34 15.20 7.40 20.42
CA LEU A 34 13.84 7.08 20.87
C LEU A 34 13.81 6.01 21.98
N PHE A 35 14.60 4.95 21.86
CA PHE A 35 14.41 3.74 22.66
C PHE A 35 15.46 3.57 23.76
N GLU A 36 16.56 4.31 23.75
CA GLU A 36 17.58 4.31 24.80
C GLU A 36 17.58 5.65 25.57
N ASP A 37 17.79 6.78 24.88
CA ASP A 37 17.87 8.08 25.56
C ASP A 37 16.51 8.54 26.12
N MET A 38 15.46 8.48 25.30
CA MET A 38 14.09 8.84 25.72
C MET A 38 13.35 7.68 26.38
N ALA A 39 13.87 6.44 26.32
CA ALA A 39 13.31 5.23 26.91
C ALA A 39 11.84 4.98 26.52
N LEU A 40 11.44 5.30 25.28
CA LEU A 40 10.08 5.09 24.81
C LEU A 40 9.79 3.60 24.67
N LEU A 41 8.58 3.20 25.10
CA LEU A 41 8.15 1.82 25.04
C LEU A 41 7.75 1.41 23.60
N GLY A 42 7.88 0.13 23.27
CA GLY A 42 7.43 -0.46 22.01
C GLY A 42 8.52 -0.53 20.93
N GLY A 43 9.77 -0.24 21.24
CA GLY A 43 10.89 -0.41 20.33
C GLY A 43 11.10 -1.86 19.88
N LYS A 44 11.23 -2.08 18.56
CA LYS A 44 11.52 -3.39 17.97
C LYS A 44 13.00 -3.51 17.65
N LYS A 45 13.75 -4.33 18.38
CA LYS A 45 15.15 -4.64 18.06
C LYS A 45 15.26 -5.53 16.84
N THR A 46 16.24 -5.24 15.99
CA THR A 46 16.66 -6.05 14.85
C THR A 46 18.14 -6.44 15.01
N LYS A 47 18.67 -7.23 14.09
CA LYS A 47 20.11 -7.60 14.11
C LYS A 47 21.04 -6.38 14.01
N THR A 48 20.57 -5.27 13.45
CA THR A 48 21.38 -4.07 13.18
C THR A 48 21.00 -2.85 14.02
N GLY A 49 20.17 -3.04 15.06
CA GLY A 49 19.70 -1.97 15.95
C GLY A 49 18.18 -1.90 16.03
N TYR A 50 17.63 -0.76 16.43
CA TYR A 50 16.18 -0.58 16.50
C TYR A 50 15.56 -0.32 15.11
N SER A 51 14.40 -0.94 14.86
CA SER A 51 13.60 -0.58 13.70
C SER A 51 12.89 0.75 13.96
N THR A 52 13.05 1.68 13.03
CA THR A 52 12.33 2.96 13.00
C THR A 52 11.50 3.09 11.72
N SER A 53 11.04 1.96 11.16
CA SER A 53 10.13 1.96 10.01
C SER A 53 8.79 2.61 10.38
N ALA A 54 8.08 3.13 9.37
CA ALA A 54 6.77 3.77 9.59
C ALA A 54 5.81 2.83 10.34
N ASP A 55 5.77 1.54 9.97
CA ASP A 55 4.88 0.55 10.61
C ASP A 55 5.17 0.36 12.11
N VAL A 56 6.45 0.47 12.52
CA VAL A 56 6.84 0.37 13.93
C VAL A 56 6.47 1.67 14.66
N LEU A 57 6.76 2.82 14.06
CA LEU A 57 6.45 4.12 14.67
C LEU A 57 4.95 4.37 14.77
N GLU A 58 4.15 4.00 13.77
CA GLU A 58 2.68 4.11 13.81
C GLU A 58 2.05 3.37 15.00
N LYS A 59 2.60 2.21 15.39
CA LYS A 59 2.12 1.44 16.54
C LYS A 59 2.33 2.15 17.88
N ILE A 60 3.29 3.05 17.95
CA ILE A 60 3.66 3.80 19.16
C ILE A 60 3.36 5.30 19.04
N LYS A 61 2.59 5.72 18.06
CA LYS A 61 2.29 7.15 17.81
C LYS A 61 1.62 7.88 18.98
N ASN A 62 0.94 7.14 19.85
CA ASN A 62 0.30 7.69 21.05
C ASN A 62 1.19 7.69 22.30
N VAL A 63 2.43 7.16 22.21
CA VAL A 63 3.35 7.07 23.34
C VAL A 63 3.99 8.44 23.64
N HIS A 64 4.37 9.18 22.59
CA HIS A 64 4.98 10.49 22.72
C HIS A 64 4.77 11.33 21.46
N PRO A 65 4.56 12.67 21.57
CA PRO A 65 4.35 13.55 20.40
C PRO A 65 5.45 13.49 19.35
N ILE A 66 6.72 13.31 19.75
CA ILE A 66 7.87 13.18 18.84
C ILE A 66 7.63 12.14 17.73
N ILE A 67 6.88 11.08 18.01
CA ILE A 67 6.63 10.00 17.02
C ILE A 67 5.79 10.52 15.85
N ASN A 68 4.75 11.30 16.13
CA ASN A 68 3.94 11.93 15.09
C ASN A 68 4.76 12.92 14.27
N ASP A 69 5.59 13.73 14.93
CA ASP A 69 6.45 14.72 14.27
C ASP A 69 7.47 14.03 13.36
N ILE A 70 8.07 12.91 13.79
CA ILE A 70 9.01 12.12 12.98
C ILE A 70 8.31 11.50 11.76
N LEU A 71 7.12 10.94 11.93
CA LEU A 71 6.34 10.37 10.83
C LEU A 71 6.03 11.44 9.78
N GLU A 72 5.52 12.60 10.22
CA GLU A 72 5.22 13.73 9.34
C GLU A 72 6.50 14.28 8.69
N TYR A 73 7.56 14.52 9.47
CA TYR A 73 8.85 15.01 8.98
C TYR A 73 9.41 14.13 7.86
N ARG A 74 9.48 12.83 8.08
CA ARG A 74 10.00 11.88 7.06
C ARG A 74 9.14 11.85 5.81
N GLN A 75 7.84 11.94 5.97
CA GLN A 75 6.90 11.96 4.86
C GLN A 75 7.06 13.24 4.03
N LEU A 76 7.12 14.40 4.67
CA LEU A 76 7.29 15.69 3.99
C LEU A 76 8.70 15.85 3.40
N SER A 77 9.75 15.40 4.10
CA SER A 77 11.12 15.40 3.58
C SER A 77 11.26 14.58 2.32
N LYS A 78 10.66 13.37 2.28
CA LYS A 78 10.62 12.54 1.09
C LYS A 78 9.83 13.21 -0.04
N LEU A 79 8.70 13.82 0.27
CA LEU A 79 7.89 14.54 -0.70
C LEU A 79 8.67 15.70 -1.32
N ASN A 80 9.37 16.47 -0.49
CA ASN A 80 10.16 17.62 -0.92
C ASN A 80 11.36 17.19 -1.77
N SER A 81 12.19 16.27 -1.27
CA SER A 81 13.41 15.86 -1.96
C SER A 81 13.15 15.09 -3.25
N THR A 82 12.17 14.18 -3.25
CA THR A 82 11.92 13.30 -4.41
C THR A 82 11.07 13.99 -5.48
N TYR A 83 10.07 14.76 -5.06
CA TYR A 83 9.08 15.29 -6.01
C TYR A 83 9.17 16.81 -6.17
N ALA A 84 9.14 17.61 -5.09
CA ALA A 84 9.12 19.06 -5.23
C ALA A 84 10.43 19.62 -5.81
N ILE A 85 11.56 19.07 -5.37
CA ILE A 85 12.90 19.46 -5.87
C ILE A 85 13.37 18.45 -6.93
N GLY A 86 13.26 17.14 -6.63
CA GLY A 86 13.84 16.08 -7.46
C GLY A 86 13.27 16.02 -8.88
N LEU A 87 11.97 16.28 -9.08
CA LEU A 87 11.40 16.30 -10.44
C LEU A 87 11.98 17.39 -11.32
N GLY A 88 12.43 18.51 -10.74
CA GLY A 88 13.06 19.60 -11.50
C GLY A 88 14.31 19.16 -12.25
N SER A 89 15.08 18.20 -11.72
CA SER A 89 16.28 17.66 -12.38
C SER A 89 15.99 16.80 -13.62
N PHE A 90 14.75 16.36 -13.80
CA PHE A 90 14.31 15.56 -14.93
C PHE A 90 13.64 16.37 -16.03
N ILE A 91 13.54 17.69 -15.87
CA ILE A 91 12.99 18.56 -16.91
C ILE A 91 14.03 18.71 -18.02
N SER A 92 13.67 18.27 -19.22
CA SER A 92 14.49 18.36 -20.42
C SER A 92 14.45 19.75 -21.02
N SER A 93 15.27 19.97 -22.05
CA SER A 93 15.37 21.26 -22.77
C SER A 93 14.06 21.73 -23.44
N ASP A 94 13.14 20.80 -23.69
CA ASP A 94 11.79 21.07 -24.21
C ASP A 94 10.77 21.43 -23.13
N GLY A 95 11.20 21.54 -21.85
CA GLY A 95 10.35 21.85 -20.70
C GLY A 95 9.51 20.66 -20.21
N ARG A 96 9.78 19.42 -20.65
CA ARG A 96 9.02 18.22 -20.34
C ARG A 96 9.84 17.21 -19.57
N ILE A 97 9.13 16.30 -18.88
CA ILE A 97 9.72 15.15 -18.21
C ILE A 97 9.48 13.92 -19.09
N HIS A 98 10.58 13.23 -19.44
CA HIS A 98 10.58 12.02 -20.25
C HIS A 98 11.03 10.84 -19.37
N GLY A 99 10.05 10.17 -18.72
CA GLY A 99 10.33 9.01 -17.89
C GLY A 99 10.56 7.75 -18.72
N THR A 100 11.26 6.79 -18.12
CA THR A 100 11.51 5.47 -18.71
C THR A 100 10.57 4.45 -18.10
N PHE A 101 9.89 3.66 -18.95
CA PHE A 101 9.06 2.54 -18.53
C PHE A 101 9.74 1.22 -18.89
N ASN A 102 10.04 0.41 -17.87
CA ASN A 102 10.76 -0.84 -18.01
C ASN A 102 9.77 -2.02 -18.02
N GLN A 103 9.82 -2.84 -19.07
CA GLN A 103 8.92 -3.98 -19.26
C GLN A 103 9.44 -5.30 -18.68
N THR A 104 10.73 -5.39 -18.36
CA THR A 104 11.42 -6.65 -18.03
C THR A 104 12.03 -6.71 -16.63
N ILE A 105 11.91 -5.63 -15.85
CA ILE A 105 12.59 -5.54 -14.54
C ILE A 105 11.82 -6.28 -13.45
N THR A 106 10.49 -6.19 -13.43
CA THR A 106 9.70 -6.78 -12.36
C THR A 106 9.52 -8.28 -12.54
N ALA A 107 9.63 -9.05 -11.46
CA ALA A 107 9.40 -10.49 -11.50
C ALA A 107 7.95 -10.86 -11.87
N THR A 108 6.99 -9.98 -11.63
CA THR A 108 5.56 -10.20 -11.91
C THR A 108 5.14 -9.90 -13.35
N GLY A 109 5.99 -9.23 -14.14
CA GLY A 109 5.65 -8.73 -15.48
C GLY A 109 4.91 -7.39 -15.46
N ARG A 110 4.77 -6.75 -14.30
CA ARG A 110 4.31 -5.35 -14.23
C ARG A 110 5.37 -4.43 -14.83
N ILE A 111 4.95 -3.31 -15.38
CA ILE A 111 5.86 -2.24 -15.80
C ILE A 111 6.38 -1.51 -14.55
N SER A 112 7.64 -1.14 -14.54
CA SER A 112 8.22 -0.20 -13.57
C SER A 112 8.58 1.12 -14.27
N SER A 113 8.64 2.20 -13.51
CA SER A 113 9.00 3.54 -14.00
C SER A 113 10.25 4.05 -13.30
N THR A 114 11.18 4.59 -14.09
CA THR A 114 12.43 5.20 -13.60
C THR A 114 12.71 6.51 -14.35
N ASP A 115 13.53 7.34 -13.78
CA ASP A 115 14.09 8.56 -14.34
C ASP A 115 13.06 9.59 -14.87
N PRO A 116 12.07 10.00 -14.08
CA PRO A 116 11.76 9.67 -12.69
C PRO A 116 10.77 8.51 -12.53
N ASN A 117 10.61 7.97 -11.29
CA ASN A 117 9.53 7.05 -11.00
C ASN A 117 8.19 7.78 -10.87
N LEU A 118 7.40 7.80 -11.95
CA LEU A 118 6.10 8.45 -12.02
C LEU A 118 4.96 7.63 -11.38
N GLN A 119 5.18 6.33 -11.10
CA GLN A 119 4.17 5.45 -10.50
C GLN A 119 3.97 5.67 -9.01
N ASN A 120 4.92 6.34 -8.33
CA ASN A 120 4.91 6.51 -6.88
C ASN A 120 4.58 7.95 -6.43
N ILE A 121 4.01 8.79 -7.30
CA ILE A 121 3.60 10.14 -6.93
C ILE A 121 2.48 10.04 -5.89
N PRO A 122 2.64 10.65 -4.69
CA PRO A 122 1.70 10.49 -3.59
C PRO A 122 0.30 11.00 -3.93
N MET A 123 -0.74 10.24 -3.49
CA MET A 123 -2.15 10.59 -3.68
C MET A 123 -2.89 10.88 -2.39
N ARG A 124 -2.46 10.26 -1.28
CA ARG A 124 -3.21 10.31 -0.01
C ARG A 124 -3.07 11.64 0.71
N MET A 125 -1.92 12.29 0.56
CA MET A 125 -1.64 13.60 1.18
C MET A 125 -2.14 14.74 0.29
N GLU A 126 -2.64 15.80 0.91
CA GLU A 126 -3.04 17.02 0.20
C GLU A 126 -1.86 17.64 -0.58
N LEU A 127 -0.68 17.75 0.05
CA LEU A 127 0.53 18.25 -0.58
C LEU A 127 1.00 17.35 -1.74
N GLY A 128 0.84 16.02 -1.63
CA GLY A 128 1.12 15.10 -2.72
C GLY A 128 0.19 15.30 -3.92
N ARG A 129 -1.10 15.59 -3.66
CA ARG A 129 -2.06 15.95 -4.72
C ARG A 129 -1.69 17.25 -5.43
N LEU A 130 -1.09 18.22 -4.73
CA LEU A 130 -0.60 19.45 -5.36
C LEU A 130 0.52 19.18 -6.36
N ILE A 131 1.41 18.22 -6.09
CA ILE A 131 2.46 17.82 -7.03
C ILE A 131 1.86 17.31 -8.33
N ARG A 132 0.79 16.53 -8.28
CA ARG A 132 0.10 16.08 -9.51
C ARG A 132 -0.45 17.21 -10.37
N LYS A 133 -0.85 18.33 -9.76
CA LYS A 133 -1.31 19.52 -10.52
C LYS A 133 -0.19 20.18 -11.32
N ALA A 134 1.08 19.90 -11.04
CA ALA A 134 2.20 20.40 -11.82
C ALA A 134 2.35 19.66 -13.16
N PHE A 135 1.75 18.48 -13.31
CA PHE A 135 1.73 17.74 -14.56
C PHE A 135 0.56 18.25 -15.41
N ILE A 136 0.88 18.93 -16.47
CA ILE A 136 -0.08 19.49 -17.43
C ILE A 136 0.15 18.86 -18.82
N PRO A 137 -0.89 18.73 -19.65
CA PRO A 137 -0.70 18.26 -21.02
C PRO A 137 -0.02 19.36 -21.86
N GLN A 138 0.55 18.98 -22.98
CA GLN A 138 1.03 19.94 -23.97
C GLN A 138 -0.15 20.73 -24.54
N ASP A 139 0.11 21.97 -25.00
CA ASP A 139 -0.92 22.79 -25.65
C ASP A 139 -1.59 22.05 -26.81
N GLY A 140 -2.91 22.05 -26.81
CA GLY A 140 -3.72 21.31 -27.77
C GLY A 140 -3.93 19.84 -27.47
N PHE A 141 -3.38 19.31 -26.35
CA PHE A 141 -3.57 17.94 -25.88
C PHE A 141 -4.36 17.89 -24.58
N VAL A 142 -4.87 16.72 -24.25
CA VAL A 142 -5.55 16.42 -22.98
C VAL A 142 -4.98 15.14 -22.38
N PHE A 143 -5.07 15.01 -21.07
CA PHE A 143 -4.85 13.71 -20.43
C PHE A 143 -6.05 12.82 -20.67
N VAL A 144 -5.80 11.56 -21.02
CA VAL A 144 -6.79 10.49 -21.03
C VAL A 144 -6.38 9.49 -19.96
N ASP A 145 -7.27 9.26 -18.98
CA ASP A 145 -7.08 8.29 -17.93
C ASP A 145 -8.06 7.12 -18.15
N ALA A 146 -7.52 5.92 -18.22
CA ALA A 146 -8.29 4.69 -18.35
C ALA A 146 -7.72 3.61 -17.44
N ASP A 147 -8.56 3.05 -16.57
CA ASP A 147 -8.18 1.98 -15.64
C ASP A 147 -9.14 0.80 -15.74
N TYR A 148 -8.61 -0.40 -15.55
CA TYR A 148 -9.41 -1.61 -15.48
C TYR A 148 -10.10 -1.72 -14.11
N SER A 149 -11.42 -1.75 -14.12
CA SER A 149 -12.19 -1.96 -12.89
C SER A 149 -11.94 -3.35 -12.31
N GLN A 150 -11.21 -3.41 -11.19
CA GLN A 150 -11.00 -4.62 -10.38
C GLN A 150 -10.48 -5.83 -11.20
N VAL A 151 -9.57 -5.60 -12.15
CA VAL A 151 -9.09 -6.61 -13.10
C VAL A 151 -8.56 -7.89 -12.41
N GLU A 152 -7.87 -7.75 -11.29
CA GLU A 152 -7.29 -8.89 -10.56
C GLU A 152 -8.37 -9.82 -10.00
N LEU A 153 -9.46 -9.26 -9.45
CA LEU A 153 -10.61 -10.05 -8.98
C LEU A 153 -11.39 -10.67 -10.14
N ARG A 154 -11.51 -9.99 -11.28
CA ARG A 154 -12.14 -10.54 -12.49
C ARG A 154 -11.34 -11.71 -13.04
N VAL A 155 -10.01 -11.59 -13.06
CA VAL A 155 -9.12 -12.69 -13.47
C VAL A 155 -9.22 -13.87 -12.48
N LEU A 156 -9.24 -13.59 -11.18
CA LEU A 156 -9.43 -14.64 -10.17
C LEU A 156 -10.78 -15.35 -10.33
N ALA A 157 -11.86 -14.60 -10.51
CA ALA A 157 -13.20 -15.17 -10.76
C ALA A 157 -13.24 -16.08 -12.00
N HIS A 158 -12.53 -15.68 -13.06
CA HIS A 158 -12.42 -16.47 -14.28
C HIS A 158 -11.60 -17.75 -14.07
N LEU A 159 -10.42 -17.64 -13.48
CA LEU A 159 -9.50 -18.77 -13.30
C LEU A 159 -10.01 -19.80 -12.27
N SER A 160 -10.68 -19.35 -11.21
CA SER A 160 -11.27 -20.22 -10.20
C SER A 160 -12.63 -20.78 -10.60
N ASP A 161 -13.21 -20.27 -11.67
CA ASP A 161 -14.58 -20.56 -12.11
C ASP A 161 -15.65 -20.30 -11.04
N ASP A 162 -15.40 -19.34 -10.14
CA ASP A 162 -16.29 -19.05 -9.03
C ASP A 162 -17.58 -18.40 -9.50
N SER A 163 -18.70 -19.08 -9.28
CA SER A 163 -20.03 -18.67 -9.78
C SER A 163 -20.55 -17.41 -9.09
N VAL A 164 -20.29 -17.24 -7.78
CA VAL A 164 -20.76 -16.08 -7.01
C VAL A 164 -20.05 -14.81 -7.50
N MET A 165 -18.73 -14.89 -7.61
CA MET A 165 -17.93 -13.76 -8.06
C MET A 165 -18.20 -13.42 -9.54
N LYS A 166 -18.34 -14.44 -10.41
CA LYS A 166 -18.73 -14.25 -11.81
C LYS A 166 -20.09 -13.57 -11.95
N ASN A 167 -21.08 -14.04 -11.20
CA ASN A 167 -22.44 -13.46 -11.21
C ASN A 167 -22.41 -11.98 -10.77
N ALA A 168 -21.66 -11.65 -9.72
CA ALA A 168 -21.52 -10.27 -9.27
C ALA A 168 -20.95 -9.37 -10.39
N PHE A 169 -19.88 -9.81 -11.07
CA PHE A 169 -19.28 -9.04 -12.16
C PHE A 169 -20.16 -8.94 -13.42
N GLN A 170 -20.87 -10.01 -13.79
CA GLN A 170 -21.78 -10.02 -14.94
C GLN A 170 -22.97 -9.09 -14.75
N ASN A 171 -23.46 -8.97 -13.53
CA ASN A 171 -24.59 -8.10 -13.19
C ASN A 171 -24.16 -6.70 -12.69
N ASN A 172 -22.88 -6.34 -12.82
CA ASN A 172 -22.33 -5.07 -12.34
C ASN A 172 -22.62 -4.78 -10.84
N ILE A 173 -22.71 -5.83 -10.03
CA ILE A 173 -22.86 -5.73 -8.58
C ILE A 173 -21.49 -5.43 -7.96
N ASP A 174 -21.45 -4.55 -6.97
CA ASP A 174 -20.20 -4.25 -6.26
C ASP A 174 -19.69 -5.47 -5.48
N ILE A 175 -18.62 -6.07 -5.97
CA ILE A 175 -18.03 -7.28 -5.38
C ILE A 175 -17.64 -7.11 -3.92
N HIS A 176 -17.25 -5.90 -3.49
CA HIS A 176 -16.90 -5.66 -2.10
C HIS A 176 -18.13 -5.63 -1.19
N SER A 177 -19.24 -5.11 -1.68
CA SER A 177 -20.54 -5.17 -0.99
C SER A 177 -21.10 -6.59 -0.97
N THR A 178 -20.98 -7.34 -2.08
CA THR A 178 -21.34 -8.76 -2.12
C THR A 178 -20.55 -9.56 -1.09
N THR A 179 -19.23 -9.42 -1.08
CA THR A 179 -18.38 -10.11 -0.09
C THR A 179 -18.74 -9.70 1.35
N ALA A 180 -19.01 -8.42 1.59
CA ALA A 180 -19.43 -7.96 2.92
C ALA A 180 -20.77 -8.58 3.34
N SER A 181 -21.76 -8.57 2.46
CA SER A 181 -23.07 -9.20 2.68
C SER A 181 -22.91 -10.66 3.11
N GLU A 182 -22.16 -11.44 2.35
CA GLU A 182 -21.93 -12.86 2.59
C GLU A 182 -21.15 -13.13 3.89
N VAL A 183 -20.03 -12.42 4.09
CA VAL A 183 -19.14 -12.63 5.25
C VAL A 183 -19.79 -12.17 6.56
N PHE A 184 -20.54 -11.06 6.55
CA PHE A 184 -21.21 -10.53 7.74
C PHE A 184 -22.63 -11.09 7.92
N GLY A 185 -23.19 -11.74 6.92
CA GLY A 185 -24.55 -12.29 6.95
C GLY A 185 -25.64 -11.21 7.01
N VAL A 186 -25.45 -10.11 6.31
CA VAL A 186 -26.39 -8.98 6.24
C VAL A 186 -26.86 -8.77 4.80
N PRO A 187 -28.08 -8.27 4.58
CA PRO A 187 -28.55 -7.86 3.26
C PRO A 187 -27.57 -6.87 2.60
N ILE A 188 -27.42 -6.93 1.28
CA ILE A 188 -26.43 -6.12 0.54
C ILE A 188 -26.69 -4.61 0.68
N ASP A 189 -27.93 -4.20 0.81
CA ASP A 189 -28.40 -2.82 1.04
C ASP A 189 -28.19 -2.33 2.47
N GLU A 190 -27.95 -3.24 3.41
CA GLU A 190 -27.62 -2.93 4.81
C GLU A 190 -26.09 -2.95 5.09
N VAL A 191 -25.27 -3.25 4.08
CA VAL A 191 -23.82 -3.25 4.23
C VAL A 191 -23.29 -1.86 4.57
N THR A 192 -22.68 -1.74 5.75
CA THR A 192 -22.08 -0.47 6.18
C THR A 192 -20.78 -0.15 5.43
N PRO A 193 -20.38 1.15 5.33
CA PRO A 193 -19.10 1.54 4.74
C PRO A 193 -17.88 0.85 5.40
N LEU A 194 -17.95 0.55 6.70
CA LEU A 194 -16.90 -0.15 7.43
C LEU A 194 -16.80 -1.63 6.99
N GLN A 195 -17.93 -2.32 6.93
CA GLN A 195 -17.98 -3.71 6.46
C GLN A 195 -17.49 -3.83 5.02
N ARG A 196 -17.92 -2.94 4.14
CA ARG A 196 -17.44 -2.89 2.75
C ARG A 196 -15.92 -2.65 2.67
N ARG A 197 -15.37 -1.77 3.54
CA ARG A 197 -13.92 -1.54 3.63
C ARG A 197 -13.18 -2.79 4.09
N HIS A 198 -13.68 -3.51 5.09
CA HIS A 198 -13.11 -4.77 5.55
C HIS A 198 -13.15 -5.82 4.45
N ALA A 199 -14.28 -6.00 3.78
CA ALA A 199 -14.41 -6.92 2.65
C ALA A 199 -13.47 -6.57 1.49
N LYS A 200 -13.26 -5.28 1.21
CA LYS A 200 -12.28 -4.84 0.22
C LYS A 200 -10.86 -5.27 0.59
N ALA A 201 -10.46 -5.11 1.86
CA ALA A 201 -9.15 -5.55 2.33
C ALA A 201 -8.98 -7.08 2.25
N VAL A 202 -10.03 -7.84 2.59
CA VAL A 202 -10.02 -9.31 2.44
C VAL A 202 -9.93 -9.72 0.97
N ASN A 203 -10.75 -9.16 0.09
CA ASN A 203 -10.75 -9.47 -1.35
C ASN A 203 -9.35 -9.30 -1.96
N PHE A 204 -8.70 -8.15 -1.71
CA PHE A 204 -7.34 -7.92 -2.21
C PHE A 204 -6.32 -8.76 -1.45
N GLY A 205 -6.47 -8.88 -0.14
CA GLY A 205 -5.57 -9.67 0.69
C GLY A 205 -5.47 -11.13 0.24
N ILE A 206 -6.60 -11.76 -0.08
CA ILE A 206 -6.65 -13.15 -0.55
C ILE A 206 -5.90 -13.31 -1.88
N VAL A 207 -6.06 -12.39 -2.84
CA VAL A 207 -5.33 -12.41 -4.11
C VAL A 207 -3.81 -12.39 -3.89
N TYR A 208 -3.35 -11.68 -2.87
CA TYR A 208 -1.92 -11.56 -2.53
C TYR A 208 -1.44 -12.52 -1.43
N GLY A 209 -2.28 -13.46 -1.02
CA GLY A 209 -1.92 -14.49 -0.03
C GLY A 209 -1.77 -13.95 1.39
N ILE A 210 -2.62 -13.00 1.80
CA ILE A 210 -2.58 -12.40 3.14
C ILE A 210 -2.78 -13.47 4.23
N SER A 211 -2.01 -13.36 5.30
CA SER A 211 -2.22 -14.17 6.51
C SER A 211 -3.22 -13.50 7.46
N ALA A 212 -3.81 -14.28 8.38
CA ALA A 212 -4.66 -13.72 9.43
C ALA A 212 -3.92 -12.65 10.27
N PHE A 213 -2.60 -12.79 10.45
CA PHE A 213 -1.79 -11.77 11.09
C PHE A 213 -1.73 -10.48 10.25
N GLY A 214 -1.43 -10.57 8.95
CA GLY A 214 -1.40 -9.40 8.07
C GLY A 214 -2.74 -8.68 8.02
N LEU A 215 -3.84 -9.44 7.86
CA LEU A 215 -5.20 -8.89 7.83
C LEU A 215 -5.58 -8.22 9.16
N SER A 216 -5.19 -8.80 10.31
CA SER A 216 -5.46 -8.20 11.62
C SER A 216 -4.76 -6.85 11.81
N GLU A 217 -3.52 -6.73 11.35
CA GLU A 217 -2.76 -5.47 11.37
C GLU A 217 -3.40 -4.41 10.44
N ASP A 218 -3.80 -4.82 9.22
CA ASP A 218 -4.38 -3.91 8.24
C ASP A 218 -5.74 -3.34 8.66
N LEU A 219 -6.54 -4.15 9.35
CA LEU A 219 -7.89 -3.77 9.77
C LEU A 219 -7.97 -3.25 11.21
N GLY A 220 -6.92 -3.43 12.02
CA GLY A 220 -6.92 -3.09 13.45
C GLY A 220 -7.86 -3.98 14.27
N ILE A 221 -8.02 -5.25 13.88
CA ILE A 221 -8.86 -6.26 14.55
C ILE A 221 -8.00 -7.36 15.18
N SER A 222 -8.61 -8.22 15.98
CA SER A 222 -7.91 -9.38 16.55
C SER A 222 -7.54 -10.39 15.46
N ARG A 223 -6.49 -11.19 15.72
CA ARG A 223 -6.10 -12.30 14.81
C ARG A 223 -7.22 -13.32 14.64
N LYS A 224 -8.02 -13.54 15.69
CA LYS A 224 -9.16 -14.45 15.64
C LYS A 224 -10.20 -13.93 14.65
N GLU A 225 -10.62 -12.68 14.79
CA GLU A 225 -11.57 -12.06 13.87
C GLU A 225 -11.04 -12.08 12.41
N ALA A 226 -9.75 -11.80 12.21
CA ALA A 226 -9.14 -11.88 10.87
C ALA A 226 -9.15 -13.31 10.31
N SER A 227 -8.90 -14.33 11.18
CA SER A 227 -8.99 -15.74 10.78
C SER A 227 -10.41 -16.12 10.40
N ASP A 228 -11.40 -15.72 11.22
CA ASP A 228 -12.81 -15.98 10.99
C ASP A 228 -13.30 -15.32 9.68
N PHE A 229 -12.80 -14.12 9.35
CA PHE A 229 -13.07 -13.47 8.07
C PHE A 229 -12.51 -14.24 6.87
N ILE A 230 -11.27 -14.72 6.96
CA ILE A 230 -10.65 -15.51 5.89
C ILE A 230 -11.39 -16.84 5.71
N GLU A 231 -11.78 -17.49 6.78
CA GLU A 231 -12.53 -18.75 6.76
C GLU A 231 -13.89 -18.55 6.08
N LYS A 232 -14.69 -17.57 6.53
CA LYS A 232 -15.99 -17.24 5.93
C LYS A 232 -15.87 -16.84 4.45
N TYR A 233 -14.82 -16.11 4.10
CA TYR A 233 -14.54 -15.79 2.70
C TYR A 233 -14.38 -17.07 1.85
N TYR A 234 -13.58 -18.02 2.32
CA TYR A 234 -13.39 -19.29 1.60
C TYR A 234 -14.60 -20.21 1.65
N ASP A 235 -15.46 -20.11 2.66
CA ASP A 235 -16.73 -20.81 2.71
C ASP A 235 -17.71 -20.27 1.66
N THR A 236 -17.71 -18.97 1.43
CA THR A 236 -18.49 -18.31 0.38
C THR A 236 -17.92 -18.62 -1.01
N TYR A 237 -16.61 -18.49 -1.18
CA TYR A 237 -15.90 -18.61 -2.46
C TYR A 237 -15.05 -19.90 -2.50
N LYS A 238 -15.70 -21.06 -2.38
CA LYS A 238 -15.02 -22.37 -2.28
C LYS A 238 -14.13 -22.69 -3.48
N SER A 239 -14.55 -22.29 -4.68
CA SER A 239 -13.79 -22.48 -5.92
C SER A 239 -12.48 -21.72 -5.90
N ILE A 240 -12.43 -20.54 -5.29
CA ILE A 240 -11.21 -19.74 -5.14
C ILE A 240 -10.19 -20.49 -4.28
N LYS A 241 -10.63 -21.01 -3.12
CA LYS A 241 -9.74 -21.80 -2.25
C LYS A 241 -9.17 -23.01 -2.98
N THR A 242 -10.03 -23.77 -3.64
CA THR A 242 -9.63 -24.95 -4.42
C THR A 242 -8.63 -24.59 -5.52
N TYR A 243 -8.86 -23.49 -6.23
CA TYR A 243 -7.96 -23.01 -7.27
C TYR A 243 -6.59 -22.62 -6.69
N LEU A 244 -6.55 -21.82 -5.63
CA LEU A 244 -5.31 -21.35 -5.00
C LEU A 244 -4.49 -22.51 -4.42
N ASP A 245 -5.13 -23.42 -3.69
CA ASP A 245 -4.49 -24.61 -3.15
C ASP A 245 -3.94 -25.49 -4.28
N GLY A 246 -4.70 -25.62 -5.38
CA GLY A 246 -4.29 -26.30 -6.60
C GLY A 246 -3.05 -25.69 -7.24
N GLN A 247 -2.96 -24.35 -7.32
CA GLN A 247 -1.77 -23.67 -7.84
C GLN A 247 -0.53 -23.91 -6.96
N VAL A 248 -0.69 -23.89 -5.63
CA VAL A 248 0.41 -24.21 -4.70
C VAL A 248 0.87 -25.66 -4.87
N LYS A 249 -0.05 -26.60 -5.00
CA LYS A 249 0.28 -28.02 -5.26
C LYS A 249 1.02 -28.16 -6.58
N PHE A 250 0.48 -27.58 -7.65
CA PHE A 250 1.10 -27.62 -8.99
C PHE A 250 2.52 -27.03 -8.97
N ALA A 251 2.72 -25.91 -8.28
CA ALA A 251 4.05 -25.30 -8.14
C ALA A 251 5.05 -26.21 -7.43
N LYS A 252 4.62 -26.91 -6.36
CA LYS A 252 5.47 -27.86 -5.63
C LYS A 252 5.88 -29.06 -6.48
N GLU A 253 4.97 -29.56 -7.32
CA GLU A 253 5.18 -30.72 -8.17
C GLU A 253 6.01 -30.40 -9.43
N ASN A 254 5.83 -29.20 -9.99
CA ASN A 254 6.41 -28.83 -11.29
C ASN A 254 7.51 -27.78 -11.21
N GLY A 255 7.69 -27.13 -10.08
CA GLY A 255 8.69 -26.07 -9.90
C GLY A 255 8.30 -24.70 -10.49
N TYR A 256 7.09 -24.56 -11.02
CA TYR A 256 6.59 -23.31 -11.59
C TYR A 256 5.06 -23.24 -11.59
N VAL A 257 4.52 -22.03 -11.81
CA VAL A 257 3.13 -21.80 -12.23
C VAL A 257 3.10 -21.00 -13.52
N LYS A 258 1.93 -20.97 -14.20
CA LYS A 258 1.72 -20.22 -15.45
C LYS A 258 0.57 -19.23 -15.31
N THR A 259 0.75 -18.06 -15.91
CA THR A 259 -0.35 -17.11 -16.13
C THR A 259 -1.23 -17.56 -17.29
N MET A 260 -2.41 -16.92 -17.49
CA MET A 260 -3.32 -17.17 -18.63
C MET A 260 -2.60 -17.09 -19.98
N PHE A 261 -1.63 -16.20 -20.13
CA PHE A 261 -0.87 -15.99 -21.37
C PHE A 261 0.45 -16.76 -21.41
N GLY A 262 0.61 -17.77 -20.54
CA GLY A 262 1.76 -18.68 -20.59
C GLY A 262 3.03 -18.17 -19.92
N ARG A 263 3.04 -17.02 -19.26
CA ARG A 263 4.21 -16.56 -18.52
C ARG A 263 4.47 -17.51 -17.34
N ILE A 264 5.70 -17.98 -17.20
CA ILE A 264 6.15 -18.90 -16.15
C ILE A 264 6.68 -18.10 -14.93
N ARG A 265 6.38 -18.63 -13.74
CA ARG A 265 6.85 -18.14 -12.44
C ARG A 265 7.28 -19.30 -11.54
#